data_4d6f0fbc6ef3af3bcb0f02e7472ea0e8
#
_entry.id   4d6f0fbc6ef3af3bcb0f02e7472ea0e8
#
_cell.length_a   1.000
_cell.length_b   1.000
_cell.length_c   1.000
_cell.angle_alpha   90.00
_cell.angle_beta   90.00
_cell.angle_gamma   90.00
#
_symmetry.space_group_name_H-M   'P 1'
#
loop_
_entity.id
_entity.type
_entity.pdbx_description
1 polymer ?
#
loop_
_entity_poly.entity_id
_entity_poly.type
_entity_poly.pdbx_seq_one_letter_code
_entity_poly.pdbx_strand_id
1 'polypeptide(L)' 'MDIKEFINLLNRLEENKIFYKLDKVRNDALMVEVVVPGQRWEVEFMEDGTVEIEKFLSDREMLYKRIRVSFQ' A
#
# COMPACT_ATOMS: atom_id res chain seq x y z
N MET A 1 10.21 1.45 9.37
CA MET A 1 9.23 0.44 9.85
C MET A 1 9.92 -0.88 10.05
N ASP A 2 9.74 -1.50 11.19
CA ASP A 2 10.33 -2.82 11.45
C ASP A 2 9.36 -3.93 11.02
N ILE A 3 9.83 -5.16 11.04
CA ILE A 3 9.03 -6.31 10.58
C ILE A 3 7.80 -6.53 11.44
N LYS A 4 7.87 -6.24 12.73
CA LYS A 4 6.73 -6.38 13.63
C LYS A 4 5.62 -5.40 13.27
N GLU A 5 5.98 -4.16 12.99
CA GLU A 5 5.00 -3.15 12.56
C GLU A 5 4.38 -3.51 11.22
N PHE A 6 5.18 -4.05 10.33
CA PHE A 6 4.71 -4.49 9.02
C PHE A 6 3.68 -5.62 9.17
N ILE A 7 3.99 -6.63 9.98
CA ILE A 7 3.07 -7.73 10.23
C ILE A 7 1.78 -7.24 10.89
N ASN A 8 1.90 -6.31 11.83
CA ASN A 8 0.72 -5.73 12.48
C ASN A 8 -0.17 -5.00 11.49
N LEU A 9 0.41 -4.29 10.53
CA LEU A 9 -0.36 -3.63 9.47
C LEU A 9 -1.16 -4.64 8.67
N LEU A 10 -0.52 -5.73 8.24
CA LEU A 10 -1.20 -6.77 7.47
C LEU A 10 -2.32 -7.42 8.29
N ASN A 11 -2.07 -7.68 9.57
CA ASN A 11 -3.09 -8.25 10.45
C ASN A 11 -4.29 -7.33 10.60
N ARG A 12 -4.07 -6.02 10.68
CA ARG A 12 -5.16 -5.04 10.73
C ARG A 12 -6.00 -5.05 9.48
N LEU A 13 -5.37 -5.17 8.33
CA LEU A 13 -6.10 -5.27 7.07
C LEU A 13 -6.98 -6.52 7.07
N GLU A 14 -6.43 -7.64 7.52
CA GLU A 14 -7.18 -8.90 7.58
C GLU A 14 -8.34 -8.83 8.58
N GLU A 15 -8.13 -8.23 9.74
CA GLU A 15 -9.17 -8.06 10.75
C GLU A 15 -10.33 -7.21 10.25
N ASN A 16 -10.03 -6.24 9.40
CA ASN A 16 -11.05 -5.37 8.80
C ASN A 16 -11.57 -5.90 7.48
N LYS A 17 -11.18 -7.12 7.11
CA LYS A 17 -11.60 -7.79 5.88
C LYS A 17 -11.26 -6.97 4.63
N ILE A 18 -10.15 -6.28 4.68
CA ILE A 18 -9.64 -5.52 3.55
C ILE A 18 -8.69 -6.42 2.77
N PHE A 19 -9.00 -6.61 1.50
CA PHE A 19 -8.20 -7.45 0.64
C PHE A 19 -6.89 -6.76 0.28
N TYR A 20 -5.79 -7.48 0.37
CA TYR A 20 -4.49 -6.96 -0.03
C TYR A 20 -3.68 -8.02 -0.75
N LYS A 21 -2.69 -7.57 -1.49
CA LYS A 21 -1.76 -8.43 -2.19
C LYS A 21 -0.35 -7.96 -1.88
N LEU A 22 0.53 -8.90 -1.60
CA LEU A 22 1.92 -8.62 -1.30
C LEU A 22 2.75 -8.94 -2.55
N ASP A 23 3.64 -8.01 -2.92
CA ASP A 23 4.46 -8.19 -4.09
C ASP A 23 5.87 -7.63 -3.84
N LYS A 24 6.86 -8.28 -4.41
CA LYS A 24 8.22 -7.80 -4.38
C LYS A 24 8.58 -7.28 -5.76
N VAL A 25 8.40 -5.96 -5.95
CA VAL A 25 8.56 -5.33 -7.27
C VAL A 25 9.98 -4.88 -7.55
N ARG A 26 10.81 -4.76 -6.51
CA ARG A 26 12.22 -4.38 -6.63
C ARG A 26 13.05 -5.13 -5.61
N ASN A 27 14.38 -5.12 -5.80
CA ASN A 27 15.29 -5.83 -4.90
C ASN A 27 15.28 -5.29 -3.47
N ASP A 28 14.96 -4.01 -3.31
CA ASP A 28 15.06 -3.29 -2.05
C ASP A 28 13.71 -2.85 -1.48
N ALA A 29 12.61 -3.37 -2.01
CA ALA A 29 11.30 -2.92 -1.60
C ALA A 29 10.22 -4.00 -1.72
N LEU A 30 9.29 -3.98 -0.78
CA LEU A 30 8.08 -4.79 -0.81
C LEU A 30 6.88 -3.87 -1.01
N MET A 31 5.91 -4.31 -1.79
CA MET A 31 4.70 -3.54 -2.02
C MET A 31 3.48 -4.28 -1.47
N VAL A 32 2.64 -3.54 -0.77
CA VAL A 32 1.32 -4.01 -0.37
C VAL A 32 0.30 -3.25 -1.22
N GLU A 33 -0.43 -3.99 -2.03
CA GLU A 33 -1.50 -3.43 -2.84
C GLU A 33 -2.82 -3.67 -2.13
N VAL A 34 -3.52 -2.60 -1.80
CA VAL A 34 -4.80 -2.66 -1.09
C VAL A 34 -5.89 -2.22 -2.04
N VAL A 35 -6.93 -3.05 -2.18
CA VAL A 35 -8.03 -2.77 -3.09
C VAL A 35 -9.32 -2.65 -2.30
N VAL A 36 -9.95 -1.48 -2.38
CA VAL A 36 -11.27 -1.22 -1.83
C VAL A 36 -12.13 -0.61 -2.93
N PRO A 37 -13.46 -0.65 -2.82
CA PRO A 37 -14.32 -0.10 -3.87
C PRO A 37 -13.97 1.36 -4.18
N GLY A 38 -13.70 1.64 -5.47
CA GLY A 38 -13.38 2.99 -5.93
C GLY A 38 -11.97 3.47 -5.61
N GLN A 39 -11.15 2.66 -4.98
CA GLN A 39 -9.79 3.06 -4.59
C GLN A 39 -8.82 1.89 -4.70
N ARG A 40 -7.59 2.23 -4.98
CA ARG A 40 -6.48 1.28 -4.90
C ARG A 40 -5.31 1.99 -4.25
N TRP A 41 -4.68 1.33 -3.31
CA TRP A 41 -3.53 1.86 -2.60
C TRP A 41 -2.34 0.99 -2.86
N GLU A 42 -1.21 1.60 -3.15
CA GLU A 42 0.06 0.90 -3.25
C GLU A 42 0.97 1.45 -2.16
N VAL A 43 1.30 0.60 -1.20
CA VAL A 43 2.16 0.98 -0.07
C VAL A 43 3.48 0.26 -0.27
N GLU A 44 4.54 1.00 -0.50
CA GLU A 44 5.86 0.45 -0.79
C GLU A 44 6.77 0.65 0.42
N PHE A 45 7.33 -0.45 0.91
CA PHE A 45 8.21 -0.47 2.06
C PHE A 45 9.64 -0.69 1.57
N MET A 46 10.48 0.32 1.75
CA MET A 46 11.87 0.27 1.31
C MET A 46 12.75 -0.38 2.37
N GLU A 47 13.85 -0.96 1.91
CA GLU A 47 14.84 -1.58 2.78
C GLU A 47 15.41 -0.61 3.81
N ASP A 48 15.51 0.68 3.46
CA ASP A 48 16.04 1.71 4.36
C ASP A 48 15.03 2.22 5.38
N GLY A 49 13.82 1.65 5.41
CA GLY A 49 12.78 2.06 6.33
C GLY A 49 11.82 3.11 5.79
N THR A 50 12.07 3.62 4.59
CA THR A 50 11.18 4.58 3.94
C THR A 50 9.89 3.90 3.49
N VAL A 51 8.76 4.56 3.68
CA VAL A 51 7.46 4.05 3.23
C VAL A 51 6.87 5.08 2.26
N GLU A 52 6.50 4.62 1.07
CA GLU A 52 5.83 5.46 0.08
C GLU A 52 4.42 4.92 -0.15
N ILE A 53 3.45 5.82 -0.17
CA ILE A 53 2.05 5.47 -0.38
C ILE A 53 1.54 6.20 -1.61
N GLU A 54 1.00 5.43 -2.57
CA GLU A 54 0.30 5.99 -3.71
C GLU A 54 -1.15 5.55 -3.62
N LYS A 55 -2.03 6.51 -3.76
CA LYS A 55 -3.47 6.26 -3.72
C LYS A 55 -4.06 6.61 -5.08
N PHE A 56 -4.78 5.66 -5.65
CA PHE A 56 -5.46 5.83 -6.92
C PHE A 56 -6.95 5.90 -6.66
N LEU A 57 -7.56 7.01 -7.06
CA LEU A 57 -8.99 7.22 -6.93
C LEU A 57 -9.63 7.07 -8.30
N SER A 58 -10.65 6.22 -8.38
CA SER A 58 -11.44 6.04 -9.58
C SER A 58 -12.67 6.92 -9.49
N ASP A 59 -12.90 7.77 -10.48
CA ASP A 59 -14.14 8.52 -10.58
C ASP A 59 -15.00 8.00 -11.70
N ARG A 60 -16.20 8.59 -11.86
CA ARG A 60 -17.17 8.13 -12.88
C ARG A 60 -16.69 8.31 -14.31
N GLU A 61 -15.71 9.16 -14.52
CA GLU A 61 -15.16 9.44 -15.85
C GLU A 61 -13.94 8.57 -16.15
N MET A 62 -13.66 7.61 -15.28
CA MET A 62 -12.55 6.68 -15.40
C MET A 62 -11.18 7.36 -15.32
N LEU A 63 -11.12 8.51 -14.69
CA LEU A 63 -9.87 9.20 -14.44
C LEU A 63 -9.34 8.80 -13.06
N TYR A 64 -8.07 8.48 -13.00
CA TYR A 64 -7.42 8.16 -11.75
C TYR A 64 -6.66 9.38 -11.24
N LYS A 65 -6.93 9.75 -10.00
CA LYS A 65 -6.09 10.70 -9.30
C LYS A 65 -5.04 9.92 -8.53
N ARG A 66 -3.80 10.33 -8.71
CA ARG A 66 -2.66 9.72 -8.02
C ARG A 66 -2.18 10.67 -6.93
N ILE A 67 -2.16 10.18 -5.71
CA ILE A 67 -1.66 10.91 -4.56
C ILE A 67 -0.48 10.12 -4.02
N ARG A 68 0.65 10.79 -3.87
CA ARG A 68 1.87 10.14 -3.39
C ARG A 68 2.33 10.80 -2.10
N VAL A 69 2.58 9.98 -1.08
CA VAL A 69 3.09 10.42 0.21
C VAL A 69 4.28 9.55 0.58
N SER A 70 5.34 10.19 1.07
CA SER A 70 6.54 9.47 1.48
C SER A 70 6.78 9.69 2.97
N PHE A 71 7.10 8.61 3.69
CA PHE A 71 7.42 8.63 5.12
C PHE A 71 8.78 8.00 5.36
N GLN A 72 9.44 8.50 6.38
CA GLN A 72 10.69 7.90 6.84
C GLN A 72 10.54 7.40 8.27
#